data_ebbd43507c4020a2d9e42a4d77a0622c
#
_entry.id   ebbd43507c4020a2d9e42a4d77a0622c
#
_cell.length_a   1.000
_cell.length_b   1.000
_cell.length_c   1.000
_cell.angle_alpha   90.00
_cell.angle_beta   90.00
_cell.angle_gamma   90.00
#
_symmetry.space_group_name_H-M   'P 1'
#
loop_
_entity.id
_entity.type
_entity.pdbx_description
1 polymer ?
#
loop_
_entity_poly.entity_id
_entity_poly.type
_entity_poly.pdbx_seq_one_letter_code
_entity_poly.pdbx_strand_id
1 'polypeptide(L)'
;NFALTGGGGKCTFDNGLGSFEKIVSETAMGAIGLAGAIDNKLGAEMFTSDKAFGKKGSYSFNSYMQGRQYFFGLSAGAAYKVNDNFSVYAGLRGIYATCNYYGYVEDIKVGNMPLYQVLDPSKENSANIELSCDQSGIGFTPMWAVDYKTGRWNFSAKYEFKTRMRLKNKSVNQLPSIGNLDDNLKNQMNKVLTAKCMQAGLPQEQ
;
A
#
# COMPACT_ATOMS: atom_id res chain seq x y z
N ASN A 1 6.53 32.32 -16.21
CA ASN A 1 7.30 31.66 -15.14
C ASN A 1 7.17 30.16 -15.23
N PHE A 2 8.25 29.46 -15.04
CA PHE A 2 8.30 28.02 -14.91
C PHE A 2 8.56 27.66 -13.44
N ALA A 3 7.85 26.67 -12.93
CA ALA A 3 8.05 26.15 -11.59
C ALA A 3 8.10 24.61 -11.63
N LEU A 4 9.03 24.05 -10.91
CA LEU A 4 9.15 22.63 -10.64
C LEU A 4 9.05 22.42 -9.13
N THR A 5 8.09 21.64 -8.72
CA THR A 5 7.96 21.21 -7.33
C THR A 5 7.80 19.70 -7.29
N GLY A 6 8.37 19.08 -6.30
CA GLY A 6 8.26 17.66 -6.11
C GLY A 6 9.46 17.08 -5.41
N GLY A 7 9.40 15.83 -5.21
CA GLY A 7 10.44 15.04 -4.56
C GLY A 7 10.05 13.59 -4.51
N GLY A 8 10.90 12.80 -3.91
CA GLY A 8 10.65 11.39 -3.69
C GLY A 8 11.52 10.86 -2.56
N GLY A 9 11.15 9.72 -2.09
CA GLY A 9 11.88 8.98 -1.07
C GLY A 9 11.70 7.50 -1.25
N LYS A 10 12.57 6.74 -0.62
CA LYS A 10 12.50 5.30 -0.51
C LYS A 10 12.82 4.89 0.91
N CYS A 11 12.16 3.87 1.38
CA CYS A 11 12.34 3.29 2.70
C CYS A 11 12.31 1.78 2.60
N THR A 12 13.17 1.13 3.36
CA THR A 12 13.14 -0.31 3.62
C THR A 12 12.89 -0.53 5.09
N PHE A 13 12.07 -1.50 5.42
CA PHE A 13 11.72 -1.82 6.79
C PHE A 13 11.83 -3.33 6.99
N ASP A 14 12.80 -3.74 7.77
CA ASP A 14 13.06 -5.16 8.06
C ASP A 14 11.93 -5.80 8.90
N ASN A 15 11.13 -4.97 9.59
CA ASN A 15 9.97 -5.40 10.37
C ASN A 15 8.66 -4.78 9.90
N GLY A 16 8.67 -4.19 8.70
CA GLY A 16 7.51 -3.62 8.04
C GLY A 16 7.17 -2.18 8.43
N LEU A 17 6.41 -1.54 7.53
CA LEU A 17 5.75 -0.25 7.77
C LEU A 17 4.60 -0.46 8.76
N GLY A 18 4.41 0.42 9.72
CA GLY A 18 3.38 0.31 10.75
C GLY A 18 1.95 0.13 10.21
N SER A 19 1.64 0.66 9.01
CA SER A 19 0.35 0.42 8.35
C SER A 19 0.21 -1.00 7.80
N PHE A 20 1.29 -1.57 7.26
CA PHE A 20 1.31 -2.95 6.80
C PHE A 20 1.43 -3.92 7.97
N GLU A 21 2.18 -3.54 9.01
CA GLU A 21 2.30 -4.30 10.25
C GLU A 21 0.92 -4.62 10.83
N LYS A 22 0.03 -3.65 10.89
CA LYS A 22 -1.33 -3.85 11.38
C LYS A 22 -2.07 -4.91 10.55
N ILE A 23 -2.04 -4.81 9.23
CA ILE A 23 -2.73 -5.76 8.32
C ILE A 23 -2.12 -7.15 8.46
N VAL A 24 -0.79 -7.26 8.43
CA VAL A 24 -0.10 -8.55 8.56
C VAL A 24 -0.33 -9.17 9.94
N SER A 25 -0.27 -8.38 11.00
CA SER A 25 -0.52 -8.87 12.37
C SER A 25 -1.96 -9.35 12.56
N GLU A 26 -2.95 -8.60 12.09
CA GLU A 26 -4.35 -9.00 12.17
C GLU A 26 -4.61 -10.28 11.37
N THR A 27 -4.01 -10.42 10.18
CA THR A 27 -4.12 -11.63 9.35
C THR A 27 -3.42 -12.81 10.01
N ALA A 28 -2.21 -12.61 10.53
CA ALA A 28 -1.45 -13.65 11.23
C ALA A 28 -2.16 -14.11 12.51
N MET A 29 -2.66 -13.18 13.30
CA MET A 29 -3.40 -13.50 14.53
C MET A 29 -4.71 -14.24 14.22
N GLY A 30 -5.39 -13.86 13.14
CA GLY A 30 -6.57 -14.58 12.65
C GLY A 30 -6.24 -16.01 12.24
N ALA A 31 -5.15 -16.22 11.50
CA ALA A 31 -4.69 -17.54 11.09
C ALA A 31 -4.28 -18.41 12.29
N ILE A 32 -3.58 -17.85 13.27
CA ILE A 32 -3.20 -18.55 14.53
C ILE A 32 -4.45 -18.91 15.33
N GLY A 33 -5.42 -18.01 15.43
CA GLY A 33 -6.69 -18.27 16.13
C GLY A 33 -7.47 -19.39 15.48
N LEU A 34 -7.57 -19.43 14.16
CA LEU A 34 -8.20 -20.49 13.40
C LEU A 34 -7.47 -21.83 13.58
N ALA A 35 -6.14 -21.82 13.50
CA ALA A 35 -5.30 -22.98 13.73
C ALA A 35 -5.51 -23.56 15.13
N GLY A 36 -5.58 -22.72 16.17
CA GLY A 36 -5.87 -23.14 17.54
C GLY A 36 -7.27 -23.74 17.70
N ALA A 37 -8.28 -23.19 17.03
CA ALA A 37 -9.63 -23.73 17.06
C ALA A 37 -9.71 -25.11 16.39
N ILE A 38 -8.97 -25.31 15.29
CA ILE A 38 -8.88 -26.60 14.59
C ILE A 38 -8.17 -27.64 15.49
N ASP A 39 -7.02 -27.30 16.06
CA ASP A 39 -6.26 -28.16 16.95
C ASP A 39 -7.07 -28.61 18.19
N ASN A 40 -7.82 -27.66 18.77
CA ASN A 40 -8.71 -27.98 19.90
C ASN A 40 -9.80 -28.98 19.51
N LYS A 41 -10.39 -28.83 18.32
CA LYS A 41 -11.42 -29.76 17.82
C LYS A 41 -10.83 -31.14 17.48
N LEU A 42 -9.63 -31.19 16.96
CA LEU A 42 -8.95 -32.43 16.59
C LEU A 42 -8.26 -33.09 17.78
N GLY A 43 -8.11 -32.39 18.90
CA GLY A 43 -7.36 -32.85 20.07
C GLY A 43 -5.88 -33.15 19.74
N ALA A 44 -5.29 -32.41 18.81
CA ALA A 44 -3.91 -32.56 18.36
C ALA A 44 -3.26 -31.19 18.13
N GLU A 45 -2.05 -31.01 18.55
CA GLU A 45 -1.26 -29.78 18.33
C GLU A 45 -0.55 -29.83 16.97
N MET A 46 -1.33 -29.69 15.89
CA MET A 46 -0.79 -29.74 14.55
C MET A 46 -0.34 -28.41 14.01
N PHE A 47 -1.19 -27.40 14.21
CA PHE A 47 -0.99 -26.06 13.66
C PHE A 47 -0.42 -25.10 14.70
N THR A 48 -0.62 -25.40 15.99
CA THR A 48 -0.14 -24.57 17.11
C THR A 48 1.15 -25.10 17.75
N SER A 49 1.73 -26.18 17.21
CA SER A 49 3.02 -26.67 17.69
C SER A 49 4.12 -25.64 17.43
N ASP A 50 5.09 -25.52 18.32
CA ASP A 50 6.26 -24.64 18.15
C ASP A 50 7.04 -24.89 16.86
N LYS A 51 6.87 -26.07 16.24
CA LYS A 51 7.49 -26.45 14.98
C LYS A 51 6.73 -25.91 13.75
N ALA A 52 5.40 -25.76 13.84
CA ALA A 52 4.59 -25.33 12.70
C ALA A 52 4.49 -23.81 12.60
N PHE A 53 4.12 -23.12 13.68
CA PHE A 53 3.90 -21.67 13.68
C PHE A 53 4.88 -20.89 14.55
N GLY A 54 5.84 -21.56 15.20
CA GLY A 54 6.76 -20.93 16.11
C GLY A 54 6.07 -20.36 17.36
N LYS A 55 6.73 -19.41 18.03
CA LYS A 55 6.12 -18.75 19.21
C LYS A 55 4.83 -18.06 18.80
N LYS A 56 3.72 -18.33 19.51
CA LYS A 56 2.45 -17.63 19.35
C LYS A 56 2.67 -16.11 19.27
N GLY A 57 2.19 -15.50 18.20
CA GLY A 57 2.24 -14.05 18.02
C GLY A 57 3.51 -13.49 17.38
N SER A 58 4.48 -14.32 16.96
CA SER A 58 5.62 -13.84 16.20
C SER A 58 5.33 -13.87 14.70
N TYR A 59 5.61 -12.79 14.03
CA TYR A 59 5.58 -12.69 12.56
C TYR A 59 6.73 -11.81 12.10
N SER A 60 7.18 -12.02 10.88
CA SER A 60 8.20 -11.21 10.24
C SER A 60 7.92 -11.08 8.75
N PHE A 61 8.34 -9.99 8.15
CA PHE A 61 8.25 -9.75 6.72
C PHE A 61 9.22 -8.66 6.30
N ASN A 62 9.61 -8.65 5.04
CA ASN A 62 10.38 -7.58 4.43
C ASN A 62 9.45 -6.64 3.70
N SER A 63 9.64 -5.35 3.83
CA SER A 63 8.88 -4.38 3.06
C SER A 63 9.77 -3.27 2.49
N TYR A 64 9.37 -2.81 1.33
CA TYR A 64 9.98 -1.69 0.64
C TYR A 64 8.91 -0.77 0.10
N MET A 65 9.15 0.53 0.17
CA MET A 65 8.29 1.53 -0.42
C MET A 65 9.11 2.64 -1.05
N GLN A 66 8.73 3.03 -2.26
CA GLN A 66 9.28 4.17 -2.97
C GLN A 66 8.14 5.03 -3.50
N GLY A 67 8.27 6.34 -3.30
CA GLY A 67 7.33 7.31 -3.87
C GLY A 67 8.09 8.46 -4.54
N ARG A 68 7.60 8.90 -5.69
CA ARG A 68 8.08 10.08 -6.40
C ARG A 68 6.89 10.88 -6.90
N GLN A 69 6.93 12.18 -6.69
CA GLN A 69 5.91 13.10 -7.17
C GLN A 69 6.59 14.33 -7.76
N TYR A 70 6.22 14.69 -8.98
CA TYR A 70 6.70 15.91 -9.64
C TYR A 70 5.53 16.68 -10.22
N PHE A 71 5.57 17.98 -10.03
CA PHE A 71 4.61 18.92 -10.57
C PHE A 71 5.36 19.98 -11.38
N PHE A 72 5.12 19.99 -12.67
CA PHE A 72 5.70 20.95 -13.60
C PHE A 72 4.65 22.01 -13.88
N GLY A 73 4.94 23.26 -13.51
CA GLY A 73 4.02 24.38 -13.65
C GLY A 73 4.55 25.42 -14.64
N LEU A 74 3.75 25.75 -15.65
CA LEU A 74 3.99 26.87 -16.54
C LEU A 74 2.90 27.91 -16.33
N SER A 75 3.31 29.16 -16.00
CA SER A 75 2.40 30.27 -15.76
C SER A 75 2.57 31.34 -16.81
N ALA A 76 1.45 31.80 -17.37
CA ALA A 76 1.36 32.96 -18.25
C ALA A 76 0.27 33.90 -17.75
N GLY A 77 0.47 35.20 -17.94
CA GLY A 77 -0.52 36.20 -17.54
C GLY A 77 -0.10 37.60 -17.96
N ALA A 78 -1.00 38.53 -17.80
CA ALA A 78 -0.81 39.92 -18.12
C ALA A 78 -1.12 40.81 -16.91
N ALA A 79 -0.34 41.86 -16.77
CA ALA A 79 -0.60 42.92 -15.81
C ALA A 79 -1.08 44.17 -16.56
N TYR A 80 -2.10 44.80 -16.00
CA TYR A 80 -2.65 46.06 -16.54
C TYR A 80 -2.58 47.15 -15.47
N LYS A 81 -1.99 48.26 -15.82
CA LYS A 81 -1.91 49.44 -14.99
C LYS A 81 -3.21 50.24 -15.15
N VAL A 82 -4.04 50.24 -14.12
CA VAL A 82 -5.32 50.96 -14.11
C VAL A 82 -5.09 52.47 -13.95
N ASN A 83 -4.17 52.85 -13.07
CA ASN A 83 -3.69 54.21 -12.84
C ASN A 83 -2.26 54.17 -12.24
N ASP A 84 -1.71 55.34 -11.89
CA ASP A 84 -0.32 55.42 -11.38
C ASP A 84 -0.10 54.68 -10.01
N ASN A 85 -1.18 54.43 -9.30
CA ASN A 85 -1.14 53.84 -7.98
C ASN A 85 -1.68 52.40 -7.97
N PHE A 86 -2.44 51.97 -9.00
CA PHE A 86 -3.14 50.69 -8.96
C PHE A 86 -2.95 49.89 -10.23
N SER A 87 -2.58 48.64 -10.08
CA SER A 87 -2.45 47.67 -11.14
C SER A 87 -3.13 46.34 -10.81
N VAL A 88 -3.56 45.64 -11.83
CA VAL A 88 -4.20 44.34 -11.72
C VAL A 88 -3.45 43.32 -12.60
N TYR A 89 -3.46 42.08 -12.18
CA TYR A 89 -2.86 40.98 -12.89
C TYR A 89 -3.89 39.86 -13.03
N ALA A 90 -3.97 39.27 -14.20
CA ALA A 90 -4.69 38.03 -14.45
C ALA A 90 -3.78 37.01 -15.15
N GLY A 91 -3.82 35.77 -14.73
CA GLY A 91 -2.97 34.73 -15.24
C GLY A 91 -3.58 33.34 -15.13
N LEU A 92 -2.96 32.42 -15.84
CA LEU A 92 -3.29 31.00 -15.82
C LEU A 92 -2.00 30.20 -15.64
N ARG A 93 -2.06 29.19 -14.76
CA ARG A 93 -0.99 28.20 -14.60
C ARG A 93 -1.48 26.86 -15.12
N GLY A 94 -0.78 26.29 -16.11
CA GLY A 94 -0.90 24.90 -16.50
C GLY A 94 0.02 24.06 -15.61
N ILE A 95 -0.47 22.96 -15.07
CA ILE A 95 0.29 22.05 -14.21
C ILE A 95 0.23 20.66 -14.81
N TYR A 96 1.39 20.05 -15.03
CA TYR A 96 1.52 18.64 -15.33
C TYR A 96 2.05 17.92 -14.09
N ALA A 97 1.29 16.94 -13.63
CA ALA A 97 1.67 16.09 -12.50
C ALA A 97 2.07 14.70 -12.97
N THR A 98 3.13 14.15 -12.40
CA THR A 98 3.52 12.76 -12.56
C THR A 98 3.91 12.21 -11.19
N CYS A 99 3.30 11.08 -10.84
CA CYS A 99 3.52 10.40 -9.57
C CYS A 99 3.78 8.93 -9.87
N ASN A 100 4.78 8.37 -9.22
CA ASN A 100 5.10 6.96 -9.30
C ASN A 100 5.24 6.42 -7.88
N TYR A 101 4.52 5.35 -7.60
CA TYR A 101 4.58 4.66 -6.32
C TYR A 101 4.85 3.19 -6.58
N TYR A 102 5.85 2.67 -5.90
CA TYR A 102 6.22 1.27 -5.92
C TYR A 102 6.42 0.77 -4.50
N GLY A 103 5.91 -0.39 -4.20
CA GLY A 103 6.13 -1.02 -2.92
C GLY A 103 5.85 -2.51 -2.96
N TYR A 104 6.51 -3.24 -2.08
CA TYR A 104 6.26 -4.66 -1.89
C TYR A 104 6.35 -5.05 -0.42
N VAL A 105 5.70 -6.16 -0.11
CA VAL A 105 5.84 -6.93 1.12
C VAL A 105 6.08 -8.37 0.72
N GLU A 106 7.19 -8.93 1.17
CA GLU A 106 7.64 -10.28 0.84
C GLU A 106 8.18 -11.01 2.06
N ASP A 107 8.48 -12.30 1.93
CA ASP A 107 9.02 -13.13 3.00
C ASP A 107 8.18 -13.13 4.27
N ILE A 108 6.86 -13.09 4.12
CA ILE A 108 5.94 -13.09 5.26
C ILE A 108 6.02 -14.44 5.96
N LYS A 109 6.41 -14.42 7.23
CA LYS A 109 6.49 -15.60 8.11
C LYS A 109 5.60 -15.39 9.33
N VAL A 110 4.95 -16.45 9.73
CA VAL A 110 4.23 -16.54 11.02
C VAL A 110 4.99 -17.54 11.88
N GLY A 111 5.68 -17.06 12.89
CA GLY A 111 6.69 -17.83 13.58
C GLY A 111 7.84 -18.19 12.64
N ASN A 112 8.13 -19.47 12.50
CA ASN A 112 9.16 -19.99 11.59
C ASN A 112 8.59 -20.45 10.24
N MET A 113 7.27 -20.39 10.04
CA MET A 113 6.61 -20.92 8.88
C MET A 113 6.32 -19.81 7.85
N PRO A 114 6.81 -19.95 6.62
CA PRO A 114 6.47 -19.00 5.55
C PRO A 114 4.97 -19.06 5.24
N LEU A 115 4.34 -17.89 5.11
CA LEU A 115 2.90 -17.76 4.89
C LEU A 115 2.44 -18.42 3.58
N TYR A 116 3.28 -18.40 2.54
CA TYR A 116 2.95 -19.02 1.26
C TYR A 116 2.68 -20.53 1.38
N GLN A 117 3.32 -21.22 2.34
CA GLN A 117 3.09 -22.66 2.54
C GLN A 117 1.66 -22.95 3.02
N VAL A 118 1.01 -21.97 3.63
CA VAL A 118 -0.41 -22.08 4.04
C VAL A 118 -1.34 -21.70 2.90
N LEU A 119 -0.98 -20.66 2.12
CA LEU A 119 -1.83 -20.13 1.07
C LEU A 119 -1.77 -20.96 -0.22
N ASP A 120 -0.60 -21.13 -0.78
CA ASP A 120 -0.34 -21.95 -1.97
C ASP A 120 1.11 -22.45 -1.95
N PRO A 121 1.36 -23.68 -1.44
CA PRO A 121 2.71 -24.24 -1.35
C PRO A 121 3.39 -24.42 -2.71
N SER A 122 2.65 -24.41 -3.81
CA SER A 122 3.21 -24.55 -5.15
C SER A 122 3.87 -23.26 -5.67
N LYS A 123 3.62 -22.13 -4.99
CA LYS A 123 4.10 -20.80 -5.41
C LYS A 123 4.68 -20.03 -4.22
N GLU A 124 5.99 -19.92 -4.16
CA GLU A 124 6.68 -19.21 -3.07
C GLU A 124 6.30 -17.74 -2.94
N ASN A 125 5.84 -17.10 -4.03
CA ASN A 125 5.42 -15.71 -4.03
C ASN A 125 3.89 -15.52 -3.82
N SER A 126 3.15 -16.57 -3.50
CA SER A 126 1.69 -16.51 -3.32
C SER A 126 1.24 -15.61 -2.17
N ALA A 127 2.09 -15.41 -1.18
CA ALA A 127 1.84 -14.52 -0.04
C ALA A 127 2.31 -13.07 -0.28
N ASN A 128 3.06 -12.81 -1.35
CA ASN A 128 3.65 -11.50 -1.59
C ASN A 128 2.60 -10.47 -2.01
N ILE A 129 2.83 -9.24 -1.58
CA ILE A 129 2.04 -8.08 -1.98
C ILE A 129 2.95 -7.17 -2.77
N GLU A 130 2.54 -6.78 -3.96
CA GLU A 130 3.24 -5.80 -4.77
C GLU A 130 2.27 -4.75 -5.29
N LEU A 131 2.67 -3.50 -5.17
CA LEU A 131 1.96 -2.35 -5.69
C LEU A 131 2.88 -1.57 -6.62
N SER A 132 2.48 -1.43 -7.87
CA SER A 132 3.09 -0.50 -8.80
C SER A 132 2.03 0.43 -9.36
N CYS A 133 2.16 1.73 -9.14
CA CYS A 133 1.16 2.72 -9.47
C CYS A 133 1.80 3.94 -10.13
N ASP A 134 1.46 4.17 -11.39
CA ASP A 134 1.82 5.36 -12.14
C ASP A 134 0.59 6.26 -12.31
N GLN A 135 0.74 7.51 -11.92
CA GLN A 135 -0.31 8.51 -12.07
C GLN A 135 0.23 9.71 -12.86
N SER A 136 -0.55 10.20 -13.79
CA SER A 136 -0.22 11.43 -14.50
C SER A 136 -1.47 12.21 -14.84
N GLY A 137 -1.34 13.52 -14.91
CA GLY A 137 -2.47 14.38 -15.27
C GLY A 137 -2.08 15.82 -15.51
N ILE A 138 -3.05 16.55 -16.08
CA ILE A 138 -2.92 17.98 -16.38
C ILE A 138 -4.02 18.70 -15.62
N GLY A 139 -3.68 19.85 -15.05
CA GLY A 139 -4.59 20.74 -14.39
C GLY A 139 -4.31 22.20 -14.72
N PHE A 140 -5.29 23.06 -14.45
CA PHE A 140 -5.19 24.49 -14.65
C PHE A 140 -5.61 25.24 -13.39
N THR A 141 -4.83 26.30 -13.10
CA THR A 141 -5.05 27.18 -11.95
C THR A 141 -5.16 28.61 -12.45
N PRO A 142 -6.36 29.20 -12.49
CA PRO A 142 -6.50 30.62 -12.67
C PRO A 142 -5.90 31.37 -11.47
N MET A 143 -5.34 32.53 -11.73
CA MET A 143 -4.80 33.41 -10.70
C MET A 143 -5.03 34.85 -11.03
N TRP A 144 -5.18 35.68 -10.02
CA TRP A 144 -5.26 37.12 -10.14
C TRP A 144 -4.56 37.79 -8.97
N ALA A 145 -4.11 39.00 -9.21
CA ALA A 145 -3.47 39.81 -8.19
C ALA A 145 -3.82 41.29 -8.38
N VAL A 146 -3.66 42.02 -7.33
CA VAL A 146 -3.79 43.48 -7.30
C VAL A 146 -2.59 44.06 -6.59
N ASP A 147 -2.10 45.18 -7.08
CA ASP A 147 -1.05 45.98 -6.46
C ASP A 147 -1.53 47.39 -6.30
N TYR A 148 -1.31 47.95 -5.11
CA TYR A 148 -1.61 49.34 -4.80
C TYR A 148 -0.40 49.99 -4.20
N LYS A 149 0.08 51.08 -4.84
CA LYS A 149 1.24 51.86 -4.41
C LYS A 149 0.81 53.24 -3.96
N THR A 150 1.22 53.63 -2.76
CA THR A 150 0.99 54.99 -2.24
C THR A 150 2.21 55.47 -1.47
N GLY A 151 2.81 56.57 -1.93
CA GLY A 151 4.03 57.08 -1.38
C GLY A 151 5.18 56.07 -1.36
N ARG A 152 5.62 55.67 -0.15
CA ARG A 152 6.67 54.66 0.04
C ARG A 152 6.12 53.23 0.23
N TRP A 153 4.79 53.05 0.25
CA TRP A 153 4.16 51.80 0.53
C TRP A 153 3.67 51.15 -0.74
N ASN A 154 3.86 49.82 -0.81
CA ASN A 154 3.30 48.96 -1.87
C ASN A 154 2.56 47.80 -1.22
N PHE A 155 1.27 47.66 -1.51
CA PHE A 155 0.41 46.60 -1.03
C PHE A 155 0.04 45.69 -2.19
N SER A 156 0.35 44.39 -2.03
CA SER A 156 0.06 43.37 -3.05
C SER A 156 -0.81 42.29 -2.45
N ALA A 157 -1.84 41.90 -3.17
CA ALA A 157 -2.67 40.76 -2.82
C ALA A 157 -2.79 39.83 -4.05
N LYS A 158 -2.56 38.55 -3.87
CA LYS A 158 -2.66 37.54 -4.91
C LYS A 158 -3.59 36.42 -4.46
N TYR A 159 -4.47 35.99 -5.37
CA TYR A 159 -5.34 34.87 -5.16
C TYR A 159 -5.15 33.83 -6.27
N GLU A 160 -4.90 32.58 -5.86
CA GLU A 160 -4.84 31.43 -6.76
C GLU A 160 -6.05 30.54 -6.52
N PHE A 161 -6.80 30.26 -7.57
CA PHE A 161 -7.93 29.37 -7.49
C PHE A 161 -7.49 27.92 -7.32
N LYS A 162 -8.39 27.09 -6.82
CA LYS A 162 -8.15 25.66 -6.69
C LYS A 162 -7.85 25.03 -8.06
N THR A 163 -6.73 24.33 -8.16
CA THR A 163 -6.40 23.53 -9.31
C THR A 163 -7.33 22.31 -9.39
N ARG A 164 -8.02 22.17 -10.50
CA ARG A 164 -8.77 20.96 -10.81
C ARG A 164 -7.90 20.11 -11.73
N MET A 165 -7.57 18.91 -11.27
CA MET A 165 -6.72 17.98 -12.00
C MET A 165 -7.40 16.61 -12.08
N ARG A 166 -7.37 16.02 -13.25
CA ARG A 166 -7.79 14.64 -13.46
C ARG A 166 -6.53 13.79 -13.65
N LEU A 167 -6.25 12.94 -12.69
CA LEU A 167 -5.15 12.00 -12.77
C LEU A 167 -5.62 10.72 -13.48
N LYS A 168 -4.86 10.29 -14.45
CA LYS A 168 -4.97 8.94 -15.03
C LYS A 168 -4.10 8.03 -14.16
N ASN A 169 -4.69 6.94 -13.72
CA ASN A 169 -4.02 5.94 -12.89
C ASN A 169 -3.78 4.67 -13.72
N LYS A 170 -2.55 4.19 -13.70
CA LYS A 170 -2.17 2.89 -14.22
C LYS A 170 -1.50 2.14 -13.08
N SER A 171 -2.23 1.21 -12.48
CA SER A 171 -1.72 0.40 -11.38
C SER A 171 -1.75 -1.08 -11.74
N VAL A 172 -0.72 -1.77 -11.28
CA VAL A 172 -0.62 -3.22 -11.28
C VAL A 172 -0.42 -3.62 -9.82
N ASN A 173 -1.33 -4.45 -9.33
CA ASN A 173 -1.29 -4.91 -7.95
C ASN A 173 -1.20 -6.43 -7.96
N GLN A 174 -0.25 -6.97 -7.24
CA GLN A 174 -0.22 -8.37 -6.86
C GLN A 174 -0.72 -8.47 -5.43
N LEU A 175 -1.76 -9.27 -5.23
CA LEU A 175 -2.31 -9.56 -3.90
C LEU A 175 -2.07 -11.03 -3.58
N PRO A 176 -2.05 -11.42 -2.29
CA PRO A 176 -1.92 -12.80 -1.88
C PRO A 176 -2.95 -13.68 -2.57
N SER A 177 -2.49 -14.78 -3.13
CA SER A 177 -3.35 -15.75 -3.79
C SER A 177 -3.81 -16.82 -2.78
N ILE A 178 -5.09 -16.84 -2.46
CA ILE A 178 -5.71 -17.82 -1.56
C ILE A 178 -6.19 -19.05 -2.33
N GLY A 179 -5.77 -19.22 -3.57
CA GLY A 179 -6.38 -20.09 -4.56
C GLY A 179 -6.66 -21.54 -4.16
N ASN A 180 -5.86 -22.15 -3.30
CA ASN A 180 -6.02 -23.56 -2.91
C ASN A 180 -6.04 -23.78 -1.38
N LEU A 181 -6.32 -22.74 -0.60
CA LEU A 181 -6.35 -22.84 0.86
C LEU A 181 -7.33 -23.91 1.34
N ASP A 182 -8.49 -24.00 0.69
CA ASP A 182 -9.55 -24.96 1.06
C ASP A 182 -9.11 -26.42 0.80
N ASP A 183 -8.46 -26.66 -0.34
CA ASP A 183 -7.96 -28.00 -0.69
C ASP A 183 -6.74 -28.39 0.15
N ASN A 184 -5.86 -27.45 0.43
CA ASN A 184 -4.69 -27.71 1.27
C ASN A 184 -5.10 -27.97 2.73
N LEU A 185 -6.05 -27.20 3.27
CA LEU A 185 -6.63 -27.45 4.59
C LEU A 185 -7.33 -28.80 4.66
N LYS A 186 -8.15 -29.14 3.66
CA LYS A 186 -8.81 -30.45 3.57
C LYS A 186 -7.81 -31.59 3.51
N ASN A 187 -6.76 -31.47 2.69
CA ASN A 187 -5.73 -32.49 2.57
C ASN A 187 -4.93 -32.69 3.88
N GLN A 188 -4.62 -31.61 4.58
CA GLN A 188 -3.95 -31.70 5.89
C GLN A 188 -4.90 -32.28 6.95
N MET A 189 -6.14 -31.84 7.01
CA MET A 189 -7.14 -32.42 7.90
C MET A 189 -7.35 -33.92 7.66
N ASN A 190 -7.47 -34.32 6.40
CA ASN A 190 -7.62 -35.74 6.03
C ASN A 190 -6.41 -36.57 6.46
N LYS A 191 -5.18 -36.09 6.29
CA LYS A 191 -3.97 -36.77 6.75
C LYS A 191 -4.00 -37.04 8.27
N VAL A 192 -4.46 -36.04 9.04
CA VAL A 192 -4.56 -36.17 10.51
C VAL A 192 -5.65 -37.11 10.91
N LEU A 193 -6.83 -36.98 10.28
CA LEU A 193 -7.95 -37.89 10.55
C LEU A 193 -7.53 -39.35 10.30
N THR A 194 -6.89 -39.58 9.13
CA THR A 194 -6.39 -40.91 8.76
C THR A 194 -5.38 -41.44 9.78
N ALA A 195 -4.44 -40.61 10.22
CA ALA A 195 -3.45 -41.00 11.23
C ALA A 195 -4.11 -41.34 12.57
N LYS A 196 -5.11 -40.57 12.99
CA LYS A 196 -5.87 -40.84 14.24
C LYS A 196 -6.76 -42.10 14.15
N CYS A 197 -7.41 -42.30 12.98
CA CYS A 197 -8.18 -43.52 12.74
C CYS A 197 -7.28 -44.76 12.80
N MET A 198 -6.06 -44.69 12.23
CA MET A 198 -5.08 -45.78 12.35
C MET A 198 -4.63 -46.04 13.80
N GLN A 199 -4.40 -44.99 14.60
CA GLN A 199 -4.05 -45.12 16.01
C GLN A 199 -5.20 -45.69 16.86
N ALA A 200 -6.44 -45.36 16.48
CA ALA A 200 -7.64 -45.85 17.19
C ALA A 200 -8.13 -47.23 16.72
N GLY A 201 -7.47 -47.85 15.74
CA GLY A 201 -7.87 -49.17 15.21
C GLY A 201 -9.24 -49.17 14.48
N LEU A 202 -9.72 -48.00 14.05
CA LEU A 202 -10.99 -47.88 13.34
C LEU A 202 -10.78 -48.15 11.84
N PRO A 203 -11.71 -48.89 11.18
CA PRO A 203 -11.63 -49.14 9.76
C PRO A 203 -11.80 -47.82 8.96
N GLN A 204 -11.04 -47.69 7.90
CA GLN A 204 -11.21 -46.62 6.91
C GLN A 204 -12.49 -46.90 6.11
N GLU A 205 -13.55 -46.14 6.33
CA GLU A 205 -14.63 -46.09 5.33
C GLU A 205 -14.14 -45.12 4.21
N GLN A 206 -14.25 -45.68 2.98
CA GLN A 206 -13.93 -44.98 1.73
C GLN A 206 -14.92 -43.84 1.43
#